data_31b91c1f968c23395824c6bb7c51f288
#
_entry.id   31b91c1f968c23395824c6bb7c51f288
#
_cell.length_a   1.000
_cell.length_b   1.000
_cell.length_c   1.000
_cell.angle_alpha   90.00
_cell.angle_beta   90.00
_cell.angle_gamma   90.00
#
_symmetry.space_group_name_H-M   'P 1'
#
loop_
_entity.id
_entity.type
_entity.pdbx_description
1 polymer ?
#
loop_
_entity_poly.entity_id
_entity_poly.type
_entity_poly.pdbx_seq_one_letter_code
_entity_poly.pdbx_strand_id
1 'polypeptide(L)'
;MERSSFINSKGEEFSYLKNKTKKGSLNFVFFHATGFNAQTYTILLDKLNNKFNSEINIYALDQRGHGLSKAEAVPENLTSWAPFLEDGLEFVDSLSGPIICSGHSMGAVIAAKVASKRKSKQIKLFMIEPVLFGPEQAKIWRASQAKPGNKPNIADGAAKRRRHFDSIEEALKSYEGRGAFKTWGSEWI
;
A
#
# COMPACT_ATOMS: atom_id res chain seq x y z
N MET A 1 -6.19 -7.96 13.55
CA MET A 1 -6.85 -7.09 12.52
C MET A 1 -8.13 -7.76 12.01
N GLU A 2 -9.14 -7.01 11.55
CA GLU A 2 -10.35 -7.52 10.91
C GLU A 2 -10.57 -6.85 9.55
N ARG A 3 -11.26 -7.54 8.63
CA ARG A 3 -11.57 -7.01 7.30
C ARG A 3 -12.85 -6.18 7.32
N SER A 4 -12.87 -5.14 6.51
CA SER A 4 -14.02 -4.28 6.25
C SER A 4 -13.95 -3.77 4.81
N SER A 5 -15.00 -3.09 4.34
CA SER A 5 -15.03 -2.51 3.01
C SER A 5 -15.38 -1.02 3.04
N PHE A 6 -14.97 -0.33 1.99
CA PHE A 6 -15.23 1.07 1.70
C PHE A 6 -15.67 1.19 0.24
N ILE A 7 -16.68 1.98 -0.03
CA ILE A 7 -17.14 2.27 -1.39
C ILE A 7 -16.83 3.74 -1.67
N ASN A 8 -16.10 3.99 -2.76
CA ASN A 8 -15.78 5.35 -3.19
C ASN A 8 -16.95 6.04 -3.90
N SER A 9 -16.78 7.29 -4.28
CA SER A 9 -17.80 8.09 -4.99
C SER A 9 -18.20 7.54 -6.37
N LYS A 10 -17.37 6.67 -6.94
CA LYS A 10 -17.61 5.99 -8.23
C LYS A 10 -18.33 4.64 -8.08
N GLY A 11 -18.65 4.22 -6.84
CA GLY A 11 -19.28 2.92 -6.56
C GLY A 11 -18.28 1.75 -6.56
N GLU A 12 -16.96 2.00 -6.59
CA GLU A 12 -15.93 0.96 -6.54
C GLU A 12 -15.69 0.53 -5.10
N GLU A 13 -15.64 -0.78 -4.87
CA GLU A 13 -15.44 -1.37 -3.54
C GLU A 13 -13.96 -1.65 -3.27
N PHE A 14 -13.50 -1.16 -2.13
CA PHE A 14 -12.15 -1.40 -1.60
C PHE A 14 -12.23 -2.20 -0.31
N SER A 15 -11.34 -3.17 -0.18
CA SER A 15 -11.13 -3.89 1.08
C SER A 15 -10.06 -3.17 1.92
N TYR A 16 -10.22 -3.20 3.22
CA TYR A 16 -9.18 -2.74 4.14
C TYR A 16 -9.15 -3.57 5.43
N LEU A 17 -8.00 -3.57 6.09
CA LEU A 17 -7.87 -4.08 7.45
C LEU A 17 -8.03 -2.95 8.45
N LYS A 18 -8.69 -3.23 9.57
CA LYS A 18 -8.75 -2.36 10.74
C LYS A 18 -8.52 -3.14 12.02
N ASN A 19 -8.06 -2.47 13.07
CA ASN A 19 -8.03 -3.06 14.39
C ASN A 19 -9.39 -2.89 15.10
N LYS A 20 -9.62 -3.72 16.12
CA LYS A 20 -10.79 -3.62 17.01
C LYS A 20 -10.49 -2.58 18.09
N THR A 21 -10.63 -1.31 17.80
CA THR A 21 -10.33 -0.27 18.80
C THR A 21 -11.53 0.14 19.60
N LYS A 22 -11.26 0.53 20.84
CA LYS A 22 -12.17 1.25 21.69
C LYS A 22 -11.95 2.75 21.43
N LYS A 23 -12.68 3.36 20.49
CA LYS A 23 -12.79 4.83 20.31
C LYS A 23 -11.46 5.62 20.41
N GLY A 24 -10.41 5.22 19.70
CA GLY A 24 -9.24 6.06 19.51
C GLY A 24 -9.61 7.33 18.75
N SER A 25 -9.07 8.47 19.13
CA SER A 25 -9.26 9.72 18.41
C SER A 25 -8.31 9.86 17.21
N LEU A 26 -7.20 9.13 17.20
CA LEU A 26 -6.14 9.19 16.19
C LEU A 26 -6.24 8.03 15.23
N ASN A 27 -6.25 8.31 13.94
CA ASN A 27 -6.30 7.31 12.88
C ASN A 27 -4.91 7.15 12.23
N PHE A 28 -4.39 5.93 12.20
CA PHE A 28 -3.19 5.55 11.46
C PHE A 28 -3.63 4.85 10.19
N VAL A 29 -3.43 5.49 9.04
CA VAL A 29 -3.82 4.97 7.72
C VAL A 29 -2.57 4.52 6.98
N PHE A 30 -2.53 3.25 6.59
CA PHE A 30 -1.40 2.62 5.94
C PHE A 30 -1.70 2.22 4.51
N PHE A 31 -0.81 2.60 3.59
CA PHE A 31 -0.82 2.24 2.17
C PHE A 31 0.34 1.28 1.88
N HIS A 32 0.05 0.11 1.33
CA HIS A 32 1.05 -0.93 1.07
C HIS A 32 1.92 -0.64 -0.16
N ALA A 33 3.04 -1.36 -0.31
CA ALA A 33 3.89 -1.30 -1.48
C ALA A 33 3.24 -1.96 -2.71
N THR A 34 3.71 -1.59 -3.91
CA THR A 34 3.30 -2.25 -5.17
C THR A 34 3.55 -3.77 -5.10
N GLY A 35 2.56 -4.55 -5.48
CA GLY A 35 2.62 -6.01 -5.50
C GLY A 35 2.43 -6.68 -4.13
N PHE A 36 2.19 -5.90 -3.07
CA PHE A 36 1.75 -6.35 -1.77
C PHE A 36 0.26 -6.04 -1.56
N ASN A 37 -0.25 -6.34 -0.38
CA ASN A 37 -1.58 -5.98 0.07
C ASN A 37 -1.55 -5.65 1.57
N ALA A 38 -2.68 -5.25 2.13
CA ALA A 38 -2.78 -4.91 3.55
C ALA A 38 -2.41 -6.09 4.47
N GLN A 39 -2.76 -7.32 4.08
CA GLN A 39 -2.51 -8.52 4.86
C GLN A 39 -1.02 -8.77 5.10
N THR A 40 -0.16 -8.44 4.13
CA THR A 40 1.30 -8.56 4.25
C THR A 40 1.87 -7.79 5.45
N TYR A 41 1.19 -6.74 5.89
CA TYR A 41 1.65 -5.88 6.99
C TYR A 41 0.97 -6.18 8.33
N THR A 42 0.18 -7.25 8.43
CA THR A 42 -0.61 -7.55 9.64
C THR A 42 0.26 -7.63 10.89
N ILE A 43 1.38 -8.35 10.84
CA ILE A 43 2.29 -8.50 12.00
C ILE A 43 2.85 -7.13 12.43
N LEU A 44 3.29 -6.31 11.46
CA LEU A 44 3.79 -4.96 11.74
C LEU A 44 2.72 -4.10 12.40
N LEU A 45 1.50 -4.12 11.85
CA LEU A 45 0.39 -3.30 12.32
C LEU A 45 -0.13 -3.77 13.69
N ASP A 46 -0.12 -5.08 13.95
CA ASP A 46 -0.48 -5.61 15.26
C ASP A 46 0.58 -5.24 16.33
N LYS A 47 1.87 -5.31 16.00
CA LYS A 47 2.93 -4.83 16.88
C LYS A 47 2.81 -3.33 17.16
N LEU A 48 2.46 -2.53 16.14
CA LEU A 48 2.19 -1.10 16.30
C LEU A 48 0.99 -0.86 17.22
N ASN A 49 -0.11 -1.58 16.99
CA ASN A 49 -1.32 -1.50 17.81
C ASN A 49 -1.02 -1.78 19.30
N ASN A 50 -0.25 -2.84 19.55
CA ASN A 50 0.16 -3.22 20.90
C ASN A 50 1.06 -2.15 21.54
N LYS A 51 1.96 -1.54 20.76
CA LYS A 51 2.85 -0.47 21.24
C LYS A 51 2.08 0.77 21.69
N PHE A 52 0.95 1.05 21.07
CA PHE A 52 0.04 2.14 21.43
C PHE A 52 -1.10 1.70 22.37
N ASN A 53 -1.01 0.53 23.01
CA ASN A 53 -2.03 -0.01 23.94
C ASN A 53 -3.44 -0.02 23.31
N SER A 54 -3.54 -0.19 21.99
CA SER A 54 -4.79 -0.12 21.22
C SER A 54 -5.55 1.23 21.34
N GLU A 55 -4.84 2.32 21.60
CA GLU A 55 -5.42 3.66 21.71
C GLU A 55 -5.53 4.39 20.36
N ILE A 56 -5.00 3.81 19.29
CA ILE A 56 -5.09 4.33 17.92
C ILE A 56 -5.99 3.45 17.06
N ASN A 57 -6.68 4.07 16.10
CA ASN A 57 -7.37 3.33 15.04
C ASN A 57 -6.39 3.05 13.91
N ILE A 58 -6.21 1.80 13.54
CA ILE A 58 -5.34 1.40 12.44
C ILE A 58 -6.20 0.98 11.25
N TYR A 59 -5.89 1.51 10.08
CA TYR A 59 -6.51 1.18 8.80
C TYR A 59 -5.43 0.87 7.78
N ALA A 60 -5.52 -0.26 7.10
CA ALA A 60 -4.62 -0.60 6.00
C ALA A 60 -5.45 -0.92 4.76
N LEU A 61 -5.40 -0.05 3.77
CA LEU A 61 -6.18 -0.16 2.54
C LEU A 61 -5.52 -1.14 1.57
N ASP A 62 -6.28 -2.10 1.05
CA ASP A 62 -5.91 -2.79 -0.19
C ASP A 62 -6.14 -1.81 -1.35
N GLN A 63 -5.07 -1.29 -1.93
CA GLN A 63 -5.17 -0.32 -3.02
C GLN A 63 -5.75 -0.98 -4.28
N ARG A 64 -6.30 -0.19 -5.22
CA ARG A 64 -6.90 -0.71 -6.46
C ARG A 64 -6.00 -1.75 -7.15
N GLY A 65 -6.61 -2.82 -7.67
CA GLY A 65 -5.90 -3.93 -8.31
C GLY A 65 -5.07 -4.81 -7.37
N HIS A 66 -5.20 -4.64 -6.04
CA HIS A 66 -4.45 -5.43 -5.06
C HIS A 66 -5.38 -6.02 -3.98
N GLY A 67 -4.92 -7.10 -3.36
CA GLY A 67 -5.59 -7.74 -2.23
C GLY A 67 -7.01 -8.17 -2.56
N LEU A 68 -7.96 -7.79 -1.70
CA LEU A 68 -9.37 -8.11 -1.85
C LEU A 68 -10.22 -6.92 -2.34
N SER A 69 -9.59 -5.80 -2.75
CA SER A 69 -10.28 -4.70 -3.39
C SER A 69 -10.81 -5.09 -4.76
N LYS A 70 -12.06 -4.75 -5.06
CA LYS A 70 -12.70 -5.01 -6.35
C LYS A 70 -12.47 -3.90 -7.37
N ALA A 71 -11.95 -2.75 -6.93
CA ALA A 71 -11.56 -1.66 -7.80
C ALA A 71 -10.44 -2.09 -8.73
N GLU A 72 -10.71 -2.12 -10.02
CA GLU A 72 -9.77 -2.61 -11.02
C GLU A 72 -8.63 -1.63 -11.28
N ALA A 73 -7.46 -2.18 -11.57
CA ALA A 73 -6.29 -1.48 -12.06
C ALA A 73 -6.05 -1.90 -13.52
N VAL A 74 -6.67 -1.20 -14.46
CA VAL A 74 -6.52 -1.46 -15.91
C VAL A 74 -5.18 -0.90 -16.36
N PRO A 75 -4.20 -1.74 -16.78
CA PRO A 75 -2.83 -1.30 -17.06
C PRO A 75 -2.73 -0.19 -18.10
N GLU A 76 -3.60 -0.24 -19.12
CA GLU A 76 -3.64 0.73 -20.21
C GLU A 76 -3.99 2.15 -19.72
N ASN A 77 -4.72 2.24 -18.62
CA ASN A 77 -5.17 3.49 -18.01
C ASN A 77 -4.28 3.96 -16.86
N LEU A 78 -3.33 3.11 -16.40
CA LEU A 78 -2.44 3.41 -15.27
C LEU A 78 -1.12 4.05 -15.71
N THR A 79 -1.20 5.20 -16.36
CA THR A 79 -0.02 5.97 -16.77
C THR A 79 0.64 6.75 -15.62
N SER A 80 -0.03 6.79 -14.46
CA SER A 80 0.45 7.47 -13.26
C SER A 80 -0.19 6.89 -11.99
N TRP A 81 0.29 7.34 -10.83
CA TRP A 81 -0.31 6.98 -9.53
C TRP A 81 -1.49 7.88 -9.13
N ALA A 82 -2.03 8.69 -10.05
CA ALA A 82 -3.16 9.57 -9.75
C ALA A 82 -4.41 8.81 -9.27
N PRO A 83 -4.82 7.68 -9.88
CA PRO A 83 -5.96 6.92 -9.38
C PRO A 83 -5.79 6.44 -7.94
N PHE A 84 -4.61 5.96 -7.56
CA PHE A 84 -4.31 5.55 -6.19
C PHE A 84 -4.37 6.71 -5.19
N LEU A 85 -3.97 7.91 -5.63
CA LEU A 85 -4.09 9.13 -4.83
C LEU A 85 -5.57 9.49 -4.61
N GLU A 86 -6.39 9.45 -5.65
CA GLU A 86 -7.84 9.73 -5.57
C GLU A 86 -8.51 8.78 -4.58
N ASP A 87 -8.27 7.47 -4.70
CA ASP A 87 -8.79 6.46 -3.78
C ASP A 87 -8.35 6.71 -2.34
N GLY A 88 -7.07 6.99 -2.15
CA GLY A 88 -6.50 7.29 -0.83
C GLY A 88 -7.10 8.56 -0.20
N LEU A 89 -7.38 9.58 -1.02
CA LEU A 89 -8.04 10.81 -0.58
C LEU A 89 -9.47 10.52 -0.11
N GLU A 90 -10.26 9.82 -0.91
CA GLU A 90 -11.65 9.47 -0.56
C GLU A 90 -11.70 8.57 0.69
N PHE A 91 -10.81 7.59 0.77
CA PHE A 91 -10.73 6.73 1.96
C PHE A 91 -10.39 7.53 3.22
N VAL A 92 -9.39 8.39 3.18
CA VAL A 92 -9.01 9.25 4.31
C VAL A 92 -10.12 10.23 4.67
N ASP A 93 -10.89 10.71 3.70
CA ASP A 93 -12.01 11.62 3.95
C ASP A 93 -13.20 10.95 4.62
N SER A 94 -13.37 9.66 4.42
CA SER A 94 -14.39 8.87 5.11
C SER A 94 -14.13 8.73 6.61
N LEU A 95 -12.90 9.03 7.06
CA LEU A 95 -12.49 8.92 8.46
C LEU A 95 -12.60 10.26 9.18
N SER A 96 -13.07 10.24 10.44
CA SER A 96 -13.17 11.43 11.29
C SER A 96 -11.95 11.54 12.23
N GLY A 97 -11.54 12.78 12.54
CA GLY A 97 -10.47 13.06 13.51
C GLY A 97 -9.07 13.19 12.90
N PRO A 98 -8.04 13.31 13.76
CA PRO A 98 -6.64 13.41 13.35
C PRO A 98 -6.15 12.16 12.62
N ILE A 99 -5.22 12.33 11.67
CA ILE A 99 -4.73 11.24 10.82
C ILE A 99 -3.21 11.23 10.79
N ILE A 100 -2.62 10.06 10.91
CA ILE A 100 -1.25 9.76 10.47
C ILE A 100 -1.37 9.00 9.15
N CYS A 101 -1.00 9.65 8.04
CA CYS A 101 -0.84 8.95 6.76
C CYS A 101 0.50 8.22 6.77
N SER A 102 0.47 6.94 6.45
CA SER A 102 1.68 6.10 6.41
C SER A 102 1.65 5.17 5.20
N GLY A 103 2.81 4.67 4.84
CA GLY A 103 2.91 3.66 3.78
C GLY A 103 4.34 3.24 3.51
N HIS A 104 4.45 2.20 2.69
CA HIS A 104 5.72 1.64 2.23
C HIS A 104 5.88 1.81 0.72
N SER A 105 7.07 2.19 0.27
CA SER A 105 7.43 2.29 -1.14
C SER A 105 6.46 3.21 -1.92
N MET A 106 5.72 2.72 -2.92
CA MET A 106 4.65 3.44 -3.62
C MET A 106 3.60 3.97 -2.64
N GLY A 107 3.18 3.16 -1.67
CA GLY A 107 2.19 3.56 -0.66
C GLY A 107 2.67 4.74 0.19
N ALA A 108 3.97 4.85 0.46
CA ALA A 108 4.53 6.00 1.16
C ALA A 108 4.42 7.29 0.33
N VAL A 109 4.58 7.19 -1.00
CA VAL A 109 4.37 8.34 -1.90
C VAL A 109 2.89 8.73 -1.95
N ILE A 110 1.98 7.76 -1.99
CA ILE A 110 0.54 8.02 -1.90
C ILE A 110 0.20 8.71 -0.58
N ALA A 111 0.70 8.19 0.55
CA ALA A 111 0.52 8.80 1.87
C ALA A 111 0.97 10.27 1.90
N ALA A 112 2.16 10.56 1.34
CA ALA A 112 2.68 11.92 1.26
C ALA A 112 1.80 12.85 0.41
N LYS A 113 1.33 12.36 -0.75
CA LYS A 113 0.42 13.11 -1.63
C LYS A 113 -0.94 13.36 -0.97
N VAL A 114 -1.51 12.37 -0.30
CA VAL A 114 -2.76 12.49 0.47
C VAL A 114 -2.58 13.55 1.57
N ALA A 115 -1.51 13.44 2.37
CA ALA A 115 -1.21 14.40 3.42
C ALA A 115 -1.06 15.84 2.88
N SER A 116 -0.40 16.00 1.73
CA SER A 116 -0.18 17.32 1.10
C SER A 116 -1.47 17.98 0.60
N LYS A 117 -2.48 17.20 0.22
CA LYS A 117 -3.78 17.68 -0.27
C LYS A 117 -4.77 18.02 0.85
N ARG A 118 -4.55 17.55 2.06
CA ARG A 118 -5.47 17.66 3.21
C ARG A 118 -5.06 18.72 4.22
N LYS A 119 -5.02 19.98 3.80
CA LYS A 119 -4.61 21.13 4.63
C LYS A 119 -5.51 21.39 5.86
N SER A 120 -6.77 20.94 5.83
CA SER A 120 -7.76 21.23 6.90
C SER A 120 -7.78 20.21 8.04
N LYS A 121 -7.15 19.04 7.88
CA LYS A 121 -7.07 17.99 8.91
C LYS A 121 -5.70 18.03 9.57
N GLN A 122 -5.64 17.75 10.86
CA GLN A 122 -4.37 17.51 11.55
C GLN A 122 -3.77 16.21 11.01
N ILE A 123 -2.93 16.32 9.98
CA ILE A 123 -2.30 15.21 9.32
C ILE A 123 -0.81 15.19 9.65
N LYS A 124 -0.34 14.02 10.10
CA LYS A 124 1.08 13.69 10.20
C LYS A 124 1.43 12.66 9.13
N LEU A 125 2.70 12.60 8.77
CA LEU A 125 3.21 11.70 7.74
C LEU A 125 4.31 10.81 8.33
N PHE A 126 4.22 9.51 8.09
CA PHE A 126 5.25 8.53 8.39
C PHE A 126 5.50 7.64 7.16
N MET A 127 6.70 7.66 6.62
CA MET A 127 7.04 6.95 5.38
C MET A 127 8.09 5.88 5.62
N ILE A 128 7.87 4.70 5.03
CA ILE A 128 8.82 3.59 5.03
C ILE A 128 9.35 3.45 3.60
N GLU A 129 10.65 3.64 3.41
CA GLU A 129 11.37 3.49 2.13
C GLU A 129 10.62 4.07 0.92
N PRO A 130 10.25 5.36 0.92
CA PRO A 130 9.46 5.95 -0.15
C PRO A 130 10.22 5.94 -1.47
N VAL A 131 9.52 5.68 -2.59
CA VAL A 131 10.07 5.83 -3.94
C VAL A 131 10.11 7.33 -4.31
N LEU A 132 11.13 8.01 -3.80
CA LEU A 132 11.38 9.42 -4.06
C LEU A 132 12.71 9.59 -4.79
N PHE A 133 12.68 10.34 -5.89
CA PHE A 133 13.87 10.71 -6.65
C PHE A 133 14.13 12.20 -6.48
N GLY A 134 15.38 12.54 -6.24
CA GLY A 134 15.82 13.92 -6.38
C GLY A 134 15.65 14.41 -7.83
N PRO A 135 15.67 15.74 -8.09
CA PRO A 135 15.42 16.29 -9.43
C PRO A 135 16.28 15.68 -10.51
N GLU A 136 17.55 15.47 -10.26
CA GLU A 136 18.49 14.90 -11.23
C GLU A 136 18.23 13.41 -11.51
N GLN A 137 18.00 12.60 -10.46
CA GLN A 137 17.64 11.19 -10.60
C GLN A 137 16.31 11.04 -11.35
N ALA A 138 15.34 11.94 -11.08
CA ALA A 138 14.07 11.94 -11.80
C ALA A 138 14.24 12.24 -13.29
N LYS A 139 15.14 13.17 -13.67
CA LYS A 139 15.49 13.44 -15.07
C LYS A 139 16.12 12.21 -15.74
N ILE A 140 17.12 11.60 -15.09
CA ILE A 140 17.80 10.40 -15.59
C ILE A 140 16.80 9.27 -15.79
N TRP A 141 15.92 9.04 -14.80
CA TRP A 141 14.90 8.01 -14.87
C TRP A 141 13.92 8.24 -16.03
N ARG A 142 13.40 9.47 -16.19
CA ARG A 142 12.52 9.82 -17.31
C ARG A 142 13.20 9.62 -18.65
N ALA A 143 14.46 10.05 -18.79
CA ALA A 143 15.23 9.85 -20.01
C ALA A 143 15.46 8.37 -20.33
N SER A 144 15.65 7.52 -19.31
CA SER A 144 15.80 6.08 -19.49
C SER A 144 14.50 5.40 -19.93
N GLN A 145 13.34 5.90 -19.50
CA GLN A 145 12.02 5.39 -19.93
C GLN A 145 11.68 5.76 -21.37
N ALA A 146 12.19 6.92 -21.85
CA ALA A 146 11.98 7.37 -23.23
C ALA A 146 12.78 6.59 -24.29
N LYS A 147 13.74 5.76 -23.90
CA LYS A 147 14.53 4.93 -24.80
C LYS A 147 14.01 3.49 -24.77
N PRO A 148 13.38 2.99 -25.85
CA PRO A 148 13.09 1.58 -25.96
C PRO A 148 14.42 0.82 -26.05
N GLY A 149 14.76 0.06 -25.05
CA GLY A 149 16.00 -0.73 -25.04
C GLY A 149 16.12 -1.60 -23.80
N ASN A 150 16.38 -2.81 -24.03
CA ASN A 150 16.87 -4.01 -23.34
C ASN A 150 17.25 -3.95 -21.83
N LYS A 151 16.63 -3.11 -21.01
CA LYS A 151 16.73 -3.29 -19.56
C LYS A 151 15.55 -4.12 -19.09
N PRO A 152 15.76 -5.17 -18.27
CA PRO A 152 14.65 -5.93 -17.71
C PRO A 152 13.73 -4.96 -16.96
N ASN A 153 12.52 -4.79 -17.47
CA ASN A 153 11.50 -3.99 -16.82
C ASN A 153 11.00 -4.79 -15.61
N ILE A 154 10.82 -4.12 -14.48
CA ILE A 154 10.22 -4.73 -13.27
C ILE A 154 8.87 -5.37 -13.61
N ALA A 155 8.12 -4.76 -14.54
CA ALA A 155 6.84 -5.28 -15.03
C ALA A 155 6.99 -6.62 -15.74
N ASP A 156 8.06 -6.83 -16.55
CA ASP A 156 8.32 -8.11 -17.23
C ASP A 156 8.63 -9.22 -16.23
N GLY A 157 9.35 -8.88 -15.16
CA GLY A 157 9.60 -9.80 -14.05
C GLY A 157 8.31 -10.15 -13.29
N ALA A 158 7.43 -9.18 -13.09
CA ALA A 158 6.15 -9.38 -12.43
C ALA A 158 5.19 -10.22 -13.29
N ALA A 159 5.15 -9.99 -14.61
CA ALA A 159 4.32 -10.74 -15.55
C ALA A 159 4.68 -12.23 -15.62
N LYS A 160 5.94 -12.57 -15.35
CA LYS A 160 6.46 -13.94 -15.32
C LYS A 160 6.20 -14.67 -14.00
N ARG A 161 5.70 -13.99 -12.98
CA ARG A 161 5.44 -14.63 -11.69
C ARG A 161 4.32 -15.65 -11.81
N ARG A 162 4.47 -16.76 -11.11
CA ARG A 162 3.42 -17.76 -10.97
C ARG A 162 2.17 -17.12 -10.34
N ARG A 163 1.01 -17.36 -10.95
CA ARG A 163 -0.26 -16.74 -10.54
C ARG A 163 -1.11 -17.65 -9.66
N HIS A 164 -0.93 -18.95 -9.76
CA HIS A 164 -1.72 -19.96 -9.08
C HIS A 164 -0.81 -20.95 -8.35
N PHE A 165 -1.21 -21.33 -7.16
CA PHE A 165 -0.57 -22.33 -6.31
C PHE A 165 -1.65 -23.30 -5.86
N ASP A 166 -1.29 -24.58 -5.73
CA ASP A 166 -2.24 -25.61 -5.32
C ASP A 166 -2.55 -25.56 -3.83
N SER A 167 -1.67 -24.94 -3.04
CA SER A 167 -1.90 -24.68 -1.62
C SER A 167 -1.13 -23.45 -1.12
N ILE A 168 -1.49 -22.97 0.07
CA ILE A 168 -0.77 -21.92 0.79
C ILE A 168 0.65 -22.37 1.11
N GLU A 169 0.83 -23.63 1.53
CA GLU A 169 2.13 -24.22 1.87
C GLU A 169 3.07 -24.24 0.67
N GLU A 170 2.55 -24.52 -0.51
CA GLU A 170 3.32 -24.44 -1.75
C GLU A 170 3.73 -23.02 -2.07
N ALA A 171 2.82 -22.06 -1.90
CA ALA A 171 3.12 -20.64 -2.09
C ALA A 171 4.23 -20.18 -1.13
N LEU A 172 4.12 -20.49 0.16
CA LEU A 172 5.13 -20.16 1.17
C LEU A 172 6.51 -20.71 0.79
N LYS A 173 6.60 -22.01 0.47
CA LYS A 173 7.86 -22.64 0.04
C LYS A 173 8.45 -21.99 -1.19
N SER A 174 7.63 -21.45 -2.08
CA SER A 174 8.09 -20.77 -3.30
C SER A 174 8.72 -19.41 -3.04
N TYR A 175 8.35 -18.75 -1.93
CA TYR A 175 8.86 -17.43 -1.54
C TYR A 175 9.98 -17.51 -0.51
N GLU A 176 9.97 -18.52 0.36
CA GLU A 176 10.93 -18.67 1.46
C GLU A 176 12.37 -18.70 0.95
N GLY A 177 13.22 -17.86 1.55
CA GLY A 177 14.64 -17.73 1.19
C GLY A 177 14.93 -17.11 -0.18
N ARG A 178 13.95 -16.56 -0.90
CA ARG A 178 14.11 -16.01 -2.25
C ARG A 178 13.83 -14.52 -2.35
N GLY A 179 14.59 -13.85 -3.19
CA GLY A 179 14.37 -12.44 -3.55
C GLY A 179 14.26 -11.54 -2.32
N ALA A 180 13.21 -10.75 -2.25
CA ALA A 180 12.94 -9.84 -1.14
C ALA A 180 12.65 -10.56 0.18
N PHE A 181 12.25 -11.83 0.14
CA PHE A 181 11.91 -12.62 1.33
C PHE A 181 13.11 -13.39 1.92
N LYS A 182 14.31 -13.22 1.33
CA LYS A 182 15.50 -13.98 1.74
C LYS A 182 15.85 -13.83 3.23
N THR A 183 15.55 -12.67 3.81
CA THR A 183 15.85 -12.34 5.20
C THR A 183 14.60 -12.32 6.10
N TRP A 184 13.44 -12.68 5.56
CA TRP A 184 12.21 -12.71 6.33
C TRP A 184 12.10 -14.02 7.10
N GLY A 185 11.65 -13.95 8.35
CA GLY A 185 11.20 -15.15 9.07
C GLY A 185 9.91 -15.68 8.45
N SER A 186 9.68 -16.98 8.57
CA SER A 186 8.50 -17.65 7.99
C SER A 186 7.16 -17.03 8.45
N GLU A 187 7.14 -16.47 9.65
CA GLU A 187 5.97 -15.77 10.18
C GLU A 187 5.61 -14.46 9.44
N TRP A 188 6.53 -13.94 8.60
CA TRP A 188 6.34 -12.71 7.83
C TRP A 188 5.96 -12.96 6.35
N ILE A 189 6.07 -14.19 5.89
CA ILE A 189 5.76 -14.61 4.53
C ILE A 189 4.32 -15.12 4.45
#